data_5d819e6efb0aa63d59684863c5ae8939
#
_entry.id   5d819e6efb0aa63d59684863c5ae8939
#
_cell.length_a   1.000
_cell.length_b   1.000
_cell.length_c   1.000
_cell.angle_alpha   90.00
_cell.angle_beta   90.00
_cell.angle_gamma   90.00
#
_symmetry.space_group_name_H-M   'P 1'
#
loop_
_entity.id
_entity.type
_entity.pdbx_description
1 polymer ?
#
loop_
_entity_poly.entity_id
_entity_poly.type
_entity_poly.pdbx_seq_one_letter_code
_entity_poly.pdbx_strand_id
1 'polypeptide(L)'
;MSRIRAAITGVGGYVPDYILTNQELEKMVDTSDEWITTRTGIKERRILKGEGLGTSFMVSRAVKELLEKTNTRAEEIELIIVATITPDMPFPATANLVADEVGAVNAFSYDLAAACSGFLYALTTGAKFIESGTYKKVIVAGGDKMSSIINYKDRTTCVIFGDGAGAVLLEPNYEDLGLIDSILRSDGSGAVYLNMKAGGSRMPASHASVDANLHYVFQDGQPVFKFAVTKMAEVAAEIAERNNLTGDDIDWLVPHQANKRIIDATAARIGLNSEKVMMNIERYGNTTAGTLPLLLWDYEDKLKKGDNLIFAAFGGGFTWGATYLRWAYDGEKVTRKTNL
;
A
#
# COMPACT_ATOMS: atom_id res chain seq x y z
N MET A 1 -3.02 33.50 7.50
CA MET A 1 -3.49 32.60 6.41
C MET A 1 -3.74 31.26 7.03
N SER A 2 -4.89 30.62 6.79
CA SER A 2 -5.15 29.25 7.21
C SER A 2 -4.10 28.33 6.57
N ARG A 3 -3.61 27.35 7.32
CA ARG A 3 -2.63 26.36 6.82
C ARG A 3 -3.33 25.49 5.77
N ILE A 4 -2.75 25.33 4.59
CA ILE A 4 -3.24 24.37 3.59
C ILE A 4 -2.89 22.97 4.07
N ARG A 5 -3.88 22.07 4.10
CA ARG A 5 -3.71 20.61 4.30
C ARG A 5 -3.96 19.88 3.00
N ALA A 6 -3.33 18.73 2.84
CA ALA A 6 -3.65 17.80 1.76
C ALA A 6 -4.71 16.82 2.26
N ALA A 7 -5.93 16.97 1.78
CA ALA A 7 -7.02 16.06 2.13
C ALA A 7 -7.16 14.96 1.09
N ILE A 8 -7.46 13.73 1.53
CA ILE A 8 -7.97 12.69 0.64
C ILE A 8 -9.42 13.03 0.34
N THR A 9 -9.76 13.17 -0.94
CA THR A 9 -11.11 13.51 -1.44
C THR A 9 -11.74 12.41 -2.26
N GLY A 10 -11.01 11.34 -2.53
CA GLY A 10 -11.52 10.15 -3.20
C GLY A 10 -10.55 8.99 -3.09
N VAL A 11 -11.10 7.77 -3.22
CA VAL A 11 -10.35 6.52 -3.19
C VAL A 11 -10.80 5.64 -4.36
N GLY A 12 -9.86 4.96 -5.00
CA GLY A 12 -10.12 3.92 -5.99
C GLY A 12 -9.27 2.69 -5.72
N GLY A 13 -9.72 1.53 -6.15
CA GLY A 13 -9.01 0.28 -5.94
C GLY A 13 -9.21 -0.72 -7.06
N TYR A 14 -8.27 -1.64 -7.18
CA TYR A 14 -8.37 -2.78 -8.08
C TYR A 14 -7.66 -3.99 -7.49
N VAL A 15 -8.33 -5.11 -7.47
CA VAL A 15 -7.75 -6.43 -7.20
C VAL A 15 -8.06 -7.37 -8.34
N PRO A 16 -7.11 -8.23 -8.77
CA PRO A 16 -7.35 -9.19 -9.86
C PRO A 16 -8.48 -10.18 -9.55
N ASP A 17 -9.14 -10.70 -10.60
CA ASP A 17 -10.24 -11.65 -10.47
C ASP A 17 -9.79 -13.03 -10.01
N TYR A 18 -8.57 -13.46 -10.40
CA TYR A 18 -8.08 -14.79 -10.06
C TYR A 18 -7.74 -14.89 -8.58
N ILE A 19 -8.42 -15.79 -7.90
CA ILE A 19 -8.23 -16.12 -6.49
C ILE A 19 -7.30 -17.32 -6.36
N LEU A 20 -6.13 -17.13 -5.75
CA LEU A 20 -5.22 -18.21 -5.36
C LEU A 20 -5.50 -18.56 -3.89
N THR A 21 -6.14 -19.70 -3.67
CA THR A 21 -6.51 -20.16 -2.32
C THR A 21 -5.36 -20.88 -1.63
N ASN A 22 -5.46 -21.05 -0.29
CA ASN A 22 -4.51 -21.87 0.46
C ASN A 22 -4.54 -23.33 -0.01
N GLN A 23 -5.72 -23.88 -0.34
CA GLN A 23 -5.89 -25.25 -0.85
C GLN A 23 -5.19 -25.45 -2.21
N GLU A 24 -5.07 -24.41 -3.03
CA GLU A 24 -4.30 -24.48 -4.27
C GLU A 24 -2.80 -24.46 -3.99
N LEU A 25 -2.34 -23.66 -3.02
CA LEU A 25 -0.94 -23.61 -2.58
C LEU A 25 -0.48 -24.95 -1.96
N GLU A 26 -1.34 -25.68 -1.27
CA GLU A 26 -1.06 -27.02 -0.73
C GLU A 26 -0.63 -28.01 -1.83
N LYS A 27 -1.08 -27.80 -3.08
CA LYS A 27 -0.69 -28.62 -4.23
C LYS A 27 0.67 -28.23 -4.82
N MET A 28 1.18 -27.04 -4.48
CA MET A 28 2.41 -26.48 -5.05
C MET A 28 3.62 -26.64 -4.12
N VAL A 29 3.40 -26.49 -2.80
CA VAL A 29 4.45 -26.50 -1.78
C VAL A 29 3.97 -27.25 -0.52
N ASP A 30 4.91 -27.72 0.29
CA ASP A 30 4.63 -28.39 1.57
C ASP A 30 4.08 -27.39 2.60
N THR A 31 2.75 -27.21 2.63
CA THR A 31 2.02 -26.30 3.52
C THR A 31 0.60 -26.80 3.76
N SER A 32 -0.17 -26.12 4.62
CA SER A 32 -1.61 -26.35 4.80
C SER A 32 -2.36 -25.05 5.03
N ASP A 33 -3.67 -25.02 4.72
CA ASP A 33 -4.54 -23.89 5.01
C ASP A 33 -4.51 -23.51 6.49
N GLU A 34 -4.56 -24.50 7.38
CA GLU A 34 -4.44 -24.29 8.83
C GLU A 34 -3.13 -23.60 9.21
N TRP A 35 -2.00 -24.07 8.64
CA TRP A 35 -0.68 -23.50 8.91
C TRP A 35 -0.57 -22.04 8.43
N ILE A 36 -1.05 -21.75 7.21
CA ILE A 36 -1.01 -20.39 6.63
C ILE A 36 -1.93 -19.46 7.45
N THR A 37 -3.17 -19.85 7.65
CA THR A 37 -4.19 -19.02 8.32
C THR A 37 -3.82 -18.72 9.77
N THR A 38 -3.37 -19.72 10.52
CA THR A 38 -2.97 -19.54 11.93
C THR A 38 -1.77 -18.60 12.07
N ARG A 39 -0.80 -18.67 11.15
CA ARG A 39 0.44 -17.89 11.22
C ARG A 39 0.34 -16.49 10.64
N THR A 40 -0.50 -16.31 9.63
CA THR A 40 -0.54 -15.05 8.86
C THR A 40 -1.90 -14.35 8.90
N GLY A 41 -2.98 -15.10 9.07
CA GLY A 41 -4.36 -14.64 8.88
C GLY A 41 -4.84 -14.74 7.42
N ILE A 42 -3.99 -15.15 6.47
CA ILE A 42 -4.29 -15.17 5.03
C ILE A 42 -5.05 -16.45 4.67
N LYS A 43 -6.19 -16.33 3.98
CA LYS A 43 -6.97 -17.44 3.43
C LYS A 43 -6.82 -17.55 1.92
N GLU A 44 -6.72 -16.41 1.26
CA GLU A 44 -6.59 -16.31 -0.20
C GLU A 44 -5.81 -15.05 -0.59
N ARG A 45 -5.40 -14.97 -1.83
CA ARG A 45 -4.79 -13.77 -2.43
C ARG A 45 -5.22 -13.65 -3.88
N ARG A 46 -5.10 -12.45 -4.42
CA ARG A 46 -5.44 -12.15 -5.82
C ARG A 46 -4.17 -12.17 -6.66
N ILE A 47 -4.24 -12.74 -7.84
CA ILE A 47 -3.10 -12.85 -8.76
C ILE A 47 -3.50 -12.35 -10.14
N LEU A 48 -2.74 -11.40 -10.68
CA LEU A 48 -2.94 -10.85 -12.02
C LEU A 48 -2.47 -11.86 -13.08
N LYS A 49 -3.42 -12.47 -13.76
CA LYS A 49 -3.17 -13.37 -14.90
C LYS A 49 -3.27 -12.58 -16.21
N GLY A 50 -2.48 -12.95 -17.18
CA GLY A 50 -2.45 -12.38 -18.52
C GLY A 50 -1.04 -11.98 -18.94
N GLU A 51 -0.71 -12.27 -20.20
CA GLU A 51 0.56 -11.88 -20.80
C GLU A 51 0.59 -10.35 -21.01
N GLY A 52 1.74 -9.73 -20.75
CA GLY A 52 1.93 -8.29 -20.93
C GLY A 52 1.25 -7.40 -19.88
N LEU A 53 0.52 -7.96 -18.90
CA LEU A 53 -0.12 -7.19 -17.86
C LEU A 53 0.88 -6.95 -16.70
N GLY A 54 1.16 -5.69 -16.42
CA GLY A 54 2.07 -5.25 -15.36
C GLY A 54 1.38 -4.53 -14.20
N THR A 55 2.15 -3.88 -13.37
CA THR A 55 1.65 -3.07 -12.26
C THR A 55 0.84 -1.88 -12.75
N SER A 56 1.23 -1.25 -13.87
CA SER A 56 0.50 -0.13 -14.49
C SER A 56 -0.96 -0.49 -14.79
N PHE A 57 -1.22 -1.73 -15.26
CA PHE A 57 -2.57 -2.21 -15.54
C PHE A 57 -3.49 -2.14 -14.31
N MET A 58 -3.01 -2.54 -13.13
CA MET A 58 -3.81 -2.50 -11.90
C MET A 58 -3.97 -1.07 -11.39
N VAL A 59 -2.88 -0.32 -11.38
CA VAL A 59 -2.89 1.08 -10.92
C VAL A 59 -3.81 1.94 -11.79
N SER A 60 -3.76 1.78 -13.12
CA SER A 60 -4.64 2.52 -14.04
C SER A 60 -6.13 2.25 -13.78
N ARG A 61 -6.49 1.01 -13.42
CA ARG A 61 -7.88 0.67 -13.06
C ARG A 61 -8.32 1.33 -11.78
N ALA A 62 -7.46 1.29 -10.75
CA ALA A 62 -7.73 1.99 -9.49
C ALA A 62 -7.88 3.51 -9.71
N VAL A 63 -7.03 4.10 -10.55
CA VAL A 63 -7.11 5.52 -10.89
C VAL A 63 -8.36 5.84 -11.72
N LYS A 64 -8.72 5.01 -12.71
CA LYS A 64 -9.96 5.23 -13.50
C LYS A 64 -11.21 5.19 -12.63
N GLU A 65 -11.32 4.21 -11.71
CA GLU A 65 -12.41 4.15 -10.74
C GLU A 65 -12.44 5.41 -9.85
N LEU A 66 -11.28 5.84 -9.35
CA LEU A 66 -11.14 7.04 -8.55
C LEU A 66 -11.66 8.29 -9.29
N LEU A 67 -11.22 8.49 -10.52
CA LEU A 67 -11.62 9.64 -11.35
C LEU A 67 -13.12 9.62 -11.64
N GLU A 68 -13.68 8.45 -11.95
CA GLU A 68 -15.12 8.28 -12.19
C GLU A 68 -15.93 8.57 -10.92
N LYS A 69 -15.55 8.04 -9.76
CA LYS A 69 -16.22 8.26 -8.48
C LYS A 69 -16.21 9.72 -8.05
N THR A 70 -15.11 10.40 -8.25
CA THR A 70 -14.96 11.83 -7.86
C THR A 70 -15.45 12.79 -8.91
N ASN A 71 -15.90 12.30 -10.08
CA ASN A 71 -16.23 13.13 -11.25
C ASN A 71 -15.10 14.11 -11.62
N THR A 72 -13.85 13.64 -11.49
CA THR A 72 -12.64 14.41 -11.82
C THR A 72 -12.17 14.02 -13.23
N ARG A 73 -11.93 15.02 -14.08
CA ARG A 73 -11.37 14.77 -15.42
C ARG A 73 -9.87 14.51 -15.29
N ALA A 74 -9.36 13.59 -16.12
CA ALA A 74 -7.94 13.21 -16.07
C ALA A 74 -7.00 14.40 -16.36
N GLU A 75 -7.41 15.33 -17.23
CA GLU A 75 -6.64 16.53 -17.57
C GLU A 75 -6.50 17.53 -16.41
N GLU A 76 -7.29 17.39 -15.35
CA GLU A 76 -7.18 18.20 -14.13
C GLU A 76 -6.07 17.72 -13.19
N ILE A 77 -5.57 16.51 -13.40
CA ILE A 77 -4.50 15.92 -12.57
C ILE A 77 -3.17 16.57 -12.95
N GLU A 78 -2.44 17.02 -11.94
CA GLU A 78 -1.16 17.74 -12.10
C GLU A 78 0.05 16.89 -11.73
N LEU A 79 -0.16 15.84 -10.90
CA LEU A 79 0.88 14.92 -10.46
C LEU A 79 0.30 13.52 -10.21
N ILE A 80 1.03 12.48 -10.65
CA ILE A 80 0.78 11.08 -10.27
C ILE A 80 2.06 10.51 -9.65
N ILE A 81 1.97 10.01 -8.41
CA ILE A 81 3.04 9.28 -7.73
C ILE A 81 2.59 7.84 -7.56
N VAL A 82 3.35 6.89 -8.08
CA VAL A 82 3.10 5.46 -7.89
C VAL A 82 4.15 4.87 -6.96
N ALA A 83 3.71 4.37 -5.80
CA ALA A 83 4.55 3.59 -4.91
C ALA A 83 4.56 2.13 -5.39
N THR A 84 5.73 1.65 -5.83
CA THR A 84 5.89 0.28 -6.31
C THR A 84 7.32 -0.21 -6.19
N ILE A 85 7.51 -1.54 -6.05
CA ILE A 85 8.78 -2.26 -6.16
C ILE A 85 8.74 -3.28 -7.31
N THR A 86 7.63 -3.36 -8.03
CA THR A 86 7.45 -4.18 -9.22
C THR A 86 7.06 -3.29 -10.41
N PRO A 87 7.91 -2.30 -10.78
CA PRO A 87 7.62 -1.47 -11.94
C PRO A 87 7.51 -2.35 -13.19
N ASP A 88 6.74 -1.90 -14.17
CA ASP A 88 6.58 -2.62 -15.45
C ASP A 88 7.92 -2.83 -16.16
N MET A 89 8.82 -1.89 -16.01
CA MET A 89 10.19 -1.90 -16.51
C MET A 89 11.08 -0.91 -15.72
N PRO A 90 12.42 -1.00 -15.82
CA PRO A 90 13.31 -0.06 -15.12
C PRO A 90 13.08 1.41 -15.49
N PHE A 91 12.73 1.69 -16.74
CA PHE A 91 12.29 2.98 -17.27
C PHE A 91 11.53 2.76 -18.60
N PRO A 92 10.52 3.58 -18.96
CA PRO A 92 9.98 4.68 -18.16
C PRO A 92 9.35 4.21 -16.84
N ALA A 93 9.04 5.15 -15.95
CA ALA A 93 8.35 4.85 -14.69
C ALA A 93 6.95 4.28 -14.95
N THR A 94 6.49 3.38 -14.07
CA THR A 94 5.11 2.87 -14.09
C THR A 94 4.09 4.01 -14.05
N ALA A 95 4.36 5.05 -13.27
CA ALA A 95 3.52 6.24 -13.19
C ALA A 95 3.33 6.95 -14.54
N ASN A 96 4.34 6.92 -15.44
CA ASN A 96 4.21 7.50 -16.78
C ASN A 96 3.24 6.68 -17.64
N LEU A 97 3.30 5.35 -17.54
CA LEU A 97 2.38 4.45 -18.26
C LEU A 97 0.94 4.64 -17.74
N VAL A 98 0.78 4.80 -16.42
CA VAL A 98 -0.52 5.10 -15.81
C VAL A 98 -1.06 6.44 -16.31
N ALA A 99 -0.25 7.51 -16.31
CA ALA A 99 -0.67 8.83 -16.77
C ALA A 99 -1.17 8.82 -18.23
N ASP A 100 -0.46 8.10 -19.10
CA ASP A 100 -0.84 7.91 -20.49
C ASP A 100 -2.17 7.12 -20.60
N GLU A 101 -2.27 5.98 -19.94
CA GLU A 101 -3.45 5.09 -20.00
C GLU A 101 -4.73 5.74 -19.45
N VAL A 102 -4.62 6.63 -18.46
CA VAL A 102 -5.79 7.33 -17.89
C VAL A 102 -6.08 8.67 -18.59
N GLY A 103 -5.19 9.15 -19.46
CA GLY A 103 -5.34 10.42 -20.18
C GLY A 103 -4.97 11.65 -19.34
N ALA A 104 -4.12 11.51 -18.31
CA ALA A 104 -3.68 12.62 -17.45
C ALA A 104 -2.54 13.43 -18.12
N VAL A 105 -2.83 14.04 -19.27
CA VAL A 105 -1.87 14.69 -20.18
C VAL A 105 -1.14 15.89 -19.57
N ASN A 106 -1.68 16.49 -18.50
CA ASN A 106 -1.08 17.62 -17.82
C ASN A 106 -0.27 17.23 -16.58
N ALA A 107 -0.30 15.95 -16.19
CA ALA A 107 0.40 15.47 -15.02
C ALA A 107 1.88 15.18 -15.33
N PHE A 108 2.78 15.64 -14.48
CA PHE A 108 4.07 14.97 -14.37
C PHE A 108 3.94 13.75 -13.45
N SER A 109 4.81 12.76 -13.62
CA SER A 109 4.64 11.50 -12.89
C SER A 109 5.96 10.79 -12.66
N TYR A 110 6.04 10.05 -11.55
CA TYR A 110 7.21 9.26 -11.18
C TYR A 110 6.87 8.14 -10.19
N ASP A 111 7.72 7.11 -10.15
CA ASP A 111 7.64 6.04 -9.19
C ASP A 111 8.41 6.36 -7.92
N LEU A 112 7.94 5.84 -6.77
CA LEU A 112 8.60 5.93 -5.47
C LEU A 112 8.79 4.53 -4.88
N ALA A 113 10.03 4.14 -4.58
CA ALA A 113 10.37 2.84 -4.03
C ALA A 113 10.66 2.93 -2.52
N ALA A 114 9.75 2.40 -1.68
CA ALA A 114 9.94 2.17 -0.25
C ALA A 114 9.20 0.90 0.23
N ALA A 115 9.10 -0.09 -0.66
CA ALA A 115 8.42 -1.37 -0.44
C ALA A 115 7.04 -1.20 0.20
N CYS A 116 6.70 -2.01 1.20
CA CYS A 116 5.38 -1.97 1.83
C CYS A 116 5.05 -0.64 2.54
N SER A 117 6.05 0.18 2.86
CA SER A 117 5.86 1.54 3.37
C SER A 117 5.71 2.58 2.25
N GLY A 118 5.84 2.16 0.99
CA GLY A 118 5.88 3.05 -0.18
C GLY A 118 4.69 4.00 -0.26
N PHE A 119 3.48 3.52 0.02
CA PHE A 119 2.31 4.38 0.01
C PHE A 119 2.39 5.51 1.04
N LEU A 120 2.88 5.28 2.27
CA LEU A 120 3.05 6.35 3.26
C LEU A 120 4.07 7.40 2.82
N TYR A 121 5.15 6.96 2.20
CA TYR A 121 6.17 7.86 1.65
C TYR A 121 5.60 8.69 0.49
N ALA A 122 4.87 8.05 -0.42
CA ALA A 122 4.22 8.72 -1.54
C ALA A 122 3.12 9.67 -1.08
N LEU A 123 2.29 9.26 -0.09
CA LEU A 123 1.23 10.09 0.49
C LEU A 123 1.81 11.36 1.13
N THR A 124 2.87 11.20 1.94
CA THR A 124 3.57 12.34 2.56
C THR A 124 4.18 13.26 1.50
N THR A 125 4.78 12.69 0.45
CA THR A 125 5.38 13.46 -0.65
C THR A 125 4.30 14.23 -1.41
N GLY A 126 3.22 13.57 -1.84
CA GLY A 126 2.10 14.20 -2.53
C GLY A 126 1.44 15.31 -1.71
N ALA A 127 1.32 15.08 -0.38
CA ALA A 127 0.80 16.11 0.52
C ALA A 127 1.66 17.38 0.51
N LYS A 128 2.99 17.26 0.43
CA LYS A 128 3.86 18.46 0.38
C LYS A 128 3.68 19.25 -0.90
N PHE A 129 3.36 18.63 -2.03
CA PHE A 129 2.99 19.34 -3.26
C PHE A 129 1.70 20.15 -3.08
N ILE A 130 0.66 19.58 -2.47
CA ILE A 130 -0.60 20.29 -2.15
C ILE A 130 -0.35 21.43 -1.14
N GLU A 131 0.35 21.12 -0.03
CA GLU A 131 0.64 22.07 1.05
C GLU A 131 1.50 23.26 0.59
N SER A 132 2.27 23.11 -0.49
CA SER A 132 3.04 24.20 -1.11
C SER A 132 2.14 25.29 -1.73
N GLY A 133 0.85 24.95 -1.97
CA GLY A 133 -0.11 25.82 -2.66
C GLY A 133 0.07 25.86 -4.18
N THR A 134 1.05 25.16 -4.74
CA THR A 134 1.34 25.15 -6.19
C THR A 134 0.45 24.18 -6.94
N TYR A 135 0.19 23.01 -6.37
CA TYR A 135 -0.61 21.94 -6.98
C TYR A 135 -1.94 21.77 -6.25
N LYS A 136 -2.99 21.41 -6.99
CA LYS A 136 -4.36 21.30 -6.48
C LYS A 136 -4.93 19.88 -6.58
N LYS A 137 -4.45 19.08 -7.52
CA LYS A 137 -4.94 17.71 -7.75
C LYS A 137 -3.76 16.76 -7.95
N VAL A 138 -3.49 15.96 -6.92
CA VAL A 138 -2.38 14.99 -6.91
C VAL A 138 -2.95 13.59 -6.67
N ILE A 139 -2.64 12.66 -7.56
CA ILE A 139 -2.93 11.24 -7.34
C ILE A 139 -1.73 10.57 -6.68
N VAL A 140 -2.00 9.85 -5.60
CA VAL A 140 -1.03 8.95 -4.95
C VAL A 140 -1.58 7.53 -5.04
N ALA A 141 -0.86 6.65 -5.71
CA ALA A 141 -1.22 5.24 -5.83
C ALA A 141 -0.16 4.34 -5.19
N GLY A 142 -0.58 3.19 -4.72
CA GLY A 142 0.28 2.08 -4.31
C GLY A 142 -0.17 0.81 -5.01
N GLY A 143 0.76 0.07 -5.60
CA GLY A 143 0.41 -1.17 -6.28
C GLY A 143 1.64 -1.98 -6.66
N ASP A 144 1.49 -3.31 -6.59
CA ASP A 144 2.53 -4.25 -6.94
C ASP A 144 1.96 -5.52 -7.57
N LYS A 145 2.60 -6.00 -8.64
CA LYS A 145 2.43 -7.34 -9.17
C LYS A 145 3.45 -8.27 -8.52
N MET A 146 3.23 -8.61 -7.25
CA MET A 146 4.16 -9.44 -6.49
C MET A 146 4.33 -10.83 -7.10
N SER A 147 3.29 -11.37 -7.73
CA SER A 147 3.35 -12.66 -8.42
C SER A 147 4.45 -12.77 -9.48
N SER A 148 4.93 -11.63 -10.02
CA SER A 148 6.01 -11.60 -11.00
C SER A 148 7.41 -11.87 -10.40
N ILE A 149 7.57 -11.66 -9.10
CA ILE A 149 8.85 -11.80 -8.38
C ILE A 149 8.80 -12.82 -7.23
N ILE A 150 7.73 -13.62 -7.14
CA ILE A 150 7.58 -14.68 -6.14
C ILE A 150 7.95 -16.03 -6.74
N ASN A 151 8.80 -16.78 -6.04
CA ASN A 151 9.08 -18.17 -6.36
C ASN A 151 8.02 -19.08 -5.76
N TYR A 152 7.12 -19.61 -6.58
CA TYR A 152 6.08 -20.55 -6.12
C TYR A 152 6.59 -21.95 -5.72
N LYS A 153 7.91 -22.16 -5.70
CA LYS A 153 8.56 -23.34 -5.08
C LYS A 153 9.12 -23.02 -3.68
N ASP A 154 9.06 -21.75 -3.26
CA ASP A 154 9.52 -21.31 -1.93
C ASP A 154 8.32 -21.02 -1.03
N ARG A 155 8.00 -21.95 -0.11
CA ARG A 155 6.88 -21.81 0.83
C ARG A 155 7.04 -20.66 1.82
N THR A 156 8.23 -20.08 1.97
CA THR A 156 8.47 -18.99 2.92
C THR A 156 7.93 -17.66 2.42
N THR A 157 7.75 -17.52 1.11
CA THR A 157 7.28 -16.28 0.46
C THR A 157 5.98 -16.45 -0.31
N CYS A 158 5.77 -17.58 -1.03
CA CYS A 158 4.62 -17.75 -1.92
C CYS A 158 3.26 -17.75 -1.21
N VAL A 159 3.24 -18.04 0.09
CA VAL A 159 2.01 -18.05 0.90
C VAL A 159 1.59 -16.66 1.40
N ILE A 160 2.42 -15.63 1.22
CA ILE A 160 2.23 -14.32 1.83
C ILE A 160 1.63 -13.31 0.84
N PHE A 161 2.23 -13.20 -0.36
CA PHE A 161 2.02 -12.08 -1.25
C PHE A 161 0.85 -12.27 -2.23
N GLY A 162 0.16 -11.17 -2.50
CA GLY A 162 -0.85 -11.03 -3.55
C GLY A 162 -0.62 -9.79 -4.39
N ASP A 163 -1.34 -9.68 -5.49
CA ASP A 163 -1.33 -8.56 -6.42
C ASP A 163 -2.52 -7.63 -6.15
N GLY A 164 -2.32 -6.34 -6.31
CA GLY A 164 -3.37 -5.35 -6.16
C GLY A 164 -2.85 -3.93 -6.18
N ALA A 165 -3.75 -2.98 -6.39
CA ALA A 165 -3.45 -1.56 -6.39
C ALA A 165 -4.60 -0.74 -5.81
N GLY A 166 -4.26 0.37 -5.16
CA GLY A 166 -5.21 1.39 -4.75
C GLY A 166 -4.65 2.78 -4.97
N ALA A 167 -5.54 3.76 -5.08
CA ALA A 167 -5.18 5.15 -5.33
C ALA A 167 -6.04 6.10 -4.51
N VAL A 168 -5.49 7.26 -4.17
CA VAL A 168 -6.21 8.35 -3.54
C VAL A 168 -6.00 9.65 -4.31
N LEU A 169 -7.02 10.52 -4.33
CA LEU A 169 -6.92 11.89 -4.80
C LEU A 169 -6.64 12.82 -3.62
N LEU A 170 -5.61 13.63 -3.74
CA LEU A 170 -5.28 14.69 -2.78
C LEU A 170 -5.67 16.04 -3.33
N GLU A 171 -6.39 16.83 -2.52
CA GLU A 171 -6.78 18.19 -2.82
C GLU A 171 -6.54 19.12 -1.63
N PRO A 172 -6.42 20.45 -1.85
CA PRO A 172 -6.26 21.42 -0.76
C PRO A 172 -7.48 21.46 0.16
N ASN A 173 -7.24 21.46 1.46
CA ASN A 173 -8.27 21.66 2.48
C ASN A 173 -7.86 22.78 3.44
N TYR A 174 -8.83 23.59 3.87
CA TYR A 174 -8.67 24.76 4.74
C TYR A 174 -9.41 24.61 6.08
N GLU A 175 -10.09 23.47 6.29
CA GLU A 175 -10.86 23.15 7.50
C GLU A 175 -10.09 22.30 8.51
N ASP A 176 -8.75 22.21 8.39
CA ASP A 176 -7.87 21.35 9.20
C ASP A 176 -8.17 19.84 9.07
N LEU A 177 -8.69 19.43 7.90
CA LEU A 177 -8.86 18.04 7.49
C LEU A 177 -7.74 17.63 6.51
N GLY A 178 -7.39 16.35 6.49
CA GLY A 178 -6.33 15.81 5.63
C GLY A 178 -5.13 15.34 6.44
N LEU A 179 -3.95 15.34 5.82
CA LEU A 179 -2.72 14.87 6.46
C LEU A 179 -2.26 15.87 7.52
N ILE A 180 -2.23 15.44 8.78
CA ILE A 180 -1.88 16.26 9.93
C ILE A 180 -0.39 16.13 10.24
N ASP A 181 0.12 14.88 10.29
CA ASP A 181 1.48 14.57 10.71
C ASP A 181 1.98 13.26 10.10
N SER A 182 3.31 13.12 9.94
CA SER A 182 3.95 11.91 9.42
C SER A 182 5.31 11.70 10.09
N ILE A 183 5.60 10.43 10.37
CA ILE A 183 6.90 9.94 10.80
C ILE A 183 7.34 8.87 9.81
N LEU A 184 8.44 9.12 9.08
CA LEU A 184 9.02 8.18 8.13
C LEU A 184 10.46 7.89 8.52
N ARG A 185 10.85 6.62 8.48
CA ARG A 185 12.18 6.15 8.89
C ARG A 185 12.69 5.04 7.98
N SER A 186 14.01 4.94 7.85
CA SER A 186 14.67 3.88 7.11
C SER A 186 15.95 3.40 7.83
N ASP A 187 16.28 2.13 7.60
CA ASP A 187 17.51 1.50 8.08
C ASP A 187 18.03 0.52 7.01
N GLY A 188 19.09 0.91 6.30
CA GLY A 188 19.69 0.12 5.24
C GLY A 188 20.31 -1.20 5.70
N SER A 189 20.54 -1.41 7.00
CA SER A 189 21.05 -2.67 7.54
C SER A 189 20.07 -3.84 7.35
N GLY A 190 18.78 -3.54 7.13
CA GLY A 190 17.73 -4.51 6.84
C GLY A 190 17.85 -5.20 5.48
N ALA A 191 18.67 -4.67 4.57
CA ALA A 191 18.81 -5.18 3.20
C ALA A 191 19.22 -6.66 3.12
N VAL A 192 19.89 -7.20 4.13
CA VAL A 192 20.30 -8.61 4.17
C VAL A 192 19.13 -9.56 4.47
N TYR A 193 18.05 -9.07 5.08
CA TYR A 193 16.91 -9.87 5.53
C TYR A 193 15.73 -9.88 4.57
N LEU A 194 15.57 -8.83 3.75
CA LEU A 194 14.47 -8.72 2.79
C LEU A 194 14.95 -7.97 1.55
N ASN A 195 15.09 -8.71 0.43
CA ASN A 195 15.64 -8.17 -0.80
C ASN A 195 15.28 -9.02 -2.03
N MET A 196 15.58 -8.49 -3.21
CA MET A 196 15.72 -9.22 -4.46
C MET A 196 17.12 -8.94 -5.00
N LYS A 197 18.00 -9.96 -5.07
CA LYS A 197 19.44 -9.76 -5.26
C LYS A 197 19.83 -9.31 -6.67
N ALA A 198 19.15 -9.85 -7.69
CA ALA A 198 19.49 -9.62 -9.10
C ALA A 198 18.46 -8.73 -9.81
N GLY A 199 18.82 -8.21 -10.97
CA GLY A 199 18.00 -7.31 -11.78
C GLY A 199 18.34 -5.83 -11.63
N GLY A 200 19.13 -5.47 -10.59
CA GLY A 200 19.60 -4.10 -10.39
C GLY A 200 21.03 -3.88 -10.91
N SER A 201 21.55 -2.65 -10.77
CA SER A 201 22.87 -2.25 -11.27
C SER A 201 24.05 -2.99 -10.60
N ARG A 202 23.88 -3.43 -9.35
CA ARG A 202 24.90 -4.22 -8.63
C ARG A 202 25.03 -5.65 -9.17
N MET A 203 23.92 -6.23 -9.64
CA MET A 203 23.86 -7.57 -10.22
C MET A 203 22.87 -7.56 -11.40
N PRO A 204 23.30 -7.13 -12.58
CA PRO A 204 22.47 -7.16 -13.77
C PRO A 204 21.99 -8.59 -14.10
N ALA A 205 20.90 -8.69 -14.85
CA ALA A 205 20.34 -10.01 -15.26
C ALA A 205 21.36 -10.79 -16.12
N SER A 206 21.52 -12.08 -15.81
CA SER A 206 22.35 -13.02 -16.55
C SER A 206 21.76 -14.43 -16.44
N HIS A 207 22.16 -15.34 -17.34
CA HIS A 207 21.76 -16.75 -17.22
C HIS A 207 22.10 -17.32 -15.84
N ALA A 208 23.29 -17.06 -15.32
CA ALA A 208 23.72 -17.51 -14.00
C ALA A 208 22.82 -16.98 -12.86
N SER A 209 22.40 -15.69 -12.93
CA SER A 209 21.52 -15.13 -11.89
C SER A 209 20.09 -15.65 -11.98
N VAL A 210 19.61 -16.00 -13.18
CA VAL A 210 18.30 -16.62 -13.39
C VAL A 210 18.33 -18.07 -12.89
N ASP A 211 19.33 -18.86 -13.28
CA ASP A 211 19.48 -20.26 -12.85
C ASP A 211 19.63 -20.38 -11.33
N ALA A 212 20.26 -19.39 -10.69
CA ALA A 212 20.40 -19.30 -9.24
C ALA A 212 19.15 -18.74 -8.51
N ASN A 213 18.04 -18.48 -9.21
CA ASN A 213 16.79 -17.93 -8.66
C ASN A 213 16.95 -16.57 -7.92
N LEU A 214 17.91 -15.72 -8.32
CA LEU A 214 18.21 -14.46 -7.64
C LEU A 214 17.27 -13.30 -8.02
N HIS A 215 16.36 -13.54 -8.97
CA HIS A 215 15.30 -12.58 -9.40
C HIS A 215 13.99 -12.73 -8.63
N TYR A 216 13.99 -13.52 -7.54
CA TYR A 216 12.86 -13.66 -6.64
C TYR A 216 13.11 -12.98 -5.31
N VAL A 217 12.03 -12.61 -4.65
CA VAL A 217 12.08 -12.06 -3.29
C VAL A 217 12.70 -13.08 -2.35
N PHE A 218 13.70 -12.66 -1.61
CA PHE A 218 14.26 -13.37 -0.46
C PHE A 218 13.77 -12.70 0.82
N GLN A 219 13.27 -13.49 1.77
CA GLN A 219 12.86 -13.02 3.09
C GLN A 219 13.35 -13.96 4.18
N ASP A 220 14.19 -13.45 5.09
CA ASP A 220 14.45 -14.11 6.37
C ASP A 220 13.31 -13.74 7.35
N GLY A 221 12.35 -14.66 7.46
CA GLY A 221 11.08 -14.37 8.12
C GLY A 221 11.18 -13.99 9.60
N GLN A 222 12.15 -14.57 10.35
CA GLN A 222 12.24 -14.32 11.79
C GLN A 222 12.75 -12.91 12.15
N PRO A 223 13.88 -12.43 11.61
CA PRO A 223 14.31 -11.04 11.82
C PRO A 223 13.29 -10.04 11.29
N VAL A 224 12.78 -10.23 10.07
CA VAL A 224 11.78 -9.32 9.46
C VAL A 224 10.54 -9.21 10.36
N PHE A 225 10.00 -10.34 10.85
CA PHE A 225 8.85 -10.33 11.75
C PHE A 225 9.14 -9.57 13.06
N LYS A 226 10.31 -9.81 13.67
CA LYS A 226 10.71 -9.15 14.93
C LYS A 226 10.81 -7.63 14.77
N PHE A 227 11.45 -7.18 13.69
CA PHE A 227 11.54 -5.74 13.38
C PHE A 227 10.17 -5.14 13.08
N ALA A 228 9.34 -5.80 12.28
CA ALA A 228 8.02 -5.31 11.91
C ALA A 228 7.10 -5.14 13.12
N VAL A 229 7.00 -6.15 13.99
CA VAL A 229 6.19 -6.09 15.23
C VAL A 229 6.62 -4.92 16.11
N THR A 230 7.94 -4.73 16.26
CA THR A 230 8.47 -3.67 17.14
C THR A 230 8.30 -2.30 16.49
N LYS A 231 8.81 -2.12 15.26
CA LYS A 231 8.90 -0.79 14.65
C LYS A 231 7.55 -0.22 14.22
N MET A 232 6.63 -1.07 13.75
CA MET A 232 5.28 -0.62 13.38
C MET A 232 4.48 -0.19 14.61
N ALA A 233 4.57 -0.95 15.72
CA ALA A 233 3.92 -0.60 16.96
C ALA A 233 4.52 0.65 17.63
N GLU A 234 5.85 0.77 17.63
CA GLU A 234 6.55 1.95 18.17
C GLU A 234 6.16 3.23 17.43
N VAL A 235 6.20 3.22 16.08
CA VAL A 235 5.92 4.42 15.29
C VAL A 235 4.44 4.83 15.33
N ALA A 236 3.52 3.85 15.47
CA ALA A 236 2.10 4.14 15.65
C ALA A 236 1.83 4.80 17.02
N ALA A 237 2.50 4.33 18.07
CA ALA A 237 2.40 4.95 19.39
C ALA A 237 3.03 6.36 19.41
N GLU A 238 4.19 6.51 18.79
CA GLU A 238 4.90 7.80 18.73
C GLU A 238 4.08 8.88 18.02
N ILE A 239 3.43 8.56 16.88
CA ILE A 239 2.63 9.56 16.19
C ILE A 239 1.35 9.92 16.96
N ALA A 240 0.74 8.96 17.66
CA ALA A 240 -0.40 9.21 18.53
C ALA A 240 0.00 10.13 19.69
N GLU A 241 1.08 9.81 20.41
CA GLU A 241 1.61 10.61 21.52
C GLU A 241 1.98 12.04 21.06
N ARG A 242 2.68 12.17 19.93
CA ARG A 242 3.11 13.46 19.37
C ARG A 242 1.94 14.38 19.01
N ASN A 243 0.78 13.80 18.73
CA ASN A 243 -0.44 14.53 18.41
C ASN A 243 -1.45 14.55 19.56
N ASN A 244 -1.05 14.13 20.78
CA ASN A 244 -1.87 14.05 21.99
C ASN A 244 -3.15 13.22 21.81
N LEU A 245 -3.07 12.13 21.02
CA LEU A 245 -4.18 11.21 20.80
C LEU A 245 -4.08 10.02 21.75
N THR A 246 -5.20 9.66 22.34
CA THR A 246 -5.43 8.41 23.05
C THR A 246 -6.15 7.41 22.15
N GLY A 247 -6.29 6.14 22.57
CA GLY A 247 -7.07 5.16 21.82
C GLY A 247 -8.55 5.54 21.63
N ASP A 248 -9.11 6.36 22.52
CA ASP A 248 -10.48 6.85 22.41
C ASP A 248 -10.63 7.89 21.31
N ASP A 249 -9.59 8.71 21.07
CA ASP A 249 -9.56 9.75 20.05
C ASP A 249 -9.33 9.21 18.64
N ILE A 250 -8.84 7.97 18.51
CA ILE A 250 -8.56 7.33 17.22
C ILE A 250 -9.80 6.55 16.78
N ASP A 251 -10.32 6.86 15.60
CA ASP A 251 -11.46 6.16 15.01
C ASP A 251 -11.02 4.90 14.27
N TRP A 252 -9.89 4.98 13.53
CA TRP A 252 -9.41 3.87 12.73
C TRP A 252 -7.88 3.73 12.75
N LEU A 253 -7.40 2.48 12.94
CA LEU A 253 -6.06 2.07 12.58
C LEU A 253 -6.10 1.50 11.15
N VAL A 254 -5.24 2.02 10.27
CA VAL A 254 -5.04 1.58 8.88
C VAL A 254 -3.64 0.93 8.79
N PRO A 255 -3.49 -0.36 9.18
CA PRO A 255 -2.19 -1.00 9.27
C PRO A 255 -1.81 -1.71 7.98
N HIS A 256 -0.52 -1.73 7.64
CA HIS A 256 -0.02 -2.61 6.60
C HIS A 256 -0.40 -4.07 6.83
N GLN A 257 -0.90 -4.74 5.81
CA GLN A 257 -1.47 -6.10 5.84
C GLN A 257 -0.41 -7.17 5.55
N ALA A 258 0.62 -7.27 6.42
CA ALA A 258 1.69 -8.28 6.27
C ALA A 258 1.41 -9.58 7.02
N ASN A 259 0.87 -9.45 8.23
CA ASN A 259 0.61 -10.56 9.14
C ASN A 259 -0.34 -10.11 10.25
N LYS A 260 -1.40 -10.87 10.49
CA LYS A 260 -2.41 -10.54 11.52
C LYS A 260 -1.80 -10.26 12.90
N ARG A 261 -0.78 -11.02 13.31
CA ARG A 261 -0.12 -10.83 14.62
C ARG A 261 0.62 -9.49 14.72
N ILE A 262 1.14 -8.96 13.60
CA ILE A 262 1.78 -7.63 13.56
C ILE A 262 0.69 -6.57 13.70
N ILE A 263 -0.44 -6.74 13.02
CA ILE A 263 -1.59 -5.85 13.09
C ILE A 263 -2.12 -5.78 14.52
N ASP A 264 -2.39 -6.95 15.13
CA ASP A 264 -2.91 -7.06 16.49
C ASP A 264 -1.96 -6.40 17.52
N ALA A 265 -0.64 -6.62 17.40
CA ALA A 265 0.36 -6.00 18.27
C ALA A 265 0.40 -4.47 18.12
N THR A 266 0.25 -3.96 16.89
CA THR A 266 0.20 -2.51 16.64
C THR A 266 -1.05 -1.89 17.27
N ALA A 267 -2.22 -2.51 17.08
CA ALA A 267 -3.48 -2.07 17.67
C ALA A 267 -3.41 -2.05 19.22
N ALA A 268 -2.92 -3.14 19.81
CA ALA A 268 -2.76 -3.25 21.25
C ALA A 268 -1.83 -2.17 21.83
N ARG A 269 -0.76 -1.81 21.10
CA ARG A 269 0.22 -0.80 21.53
C ARG A 269 -0.38 0.60 21.68
N ILE A 270 -1.38 0.94 20.87
CA ILE A 270 -2.09 2.24 20.89
C ILE A 270 -3.47 2.14 21.55
N GLY A 271 -3.76 1.03 22.24
CA GLY A 271 -4.98 0.86 23.03
C GLY A 271 -6.26 0.70 22.23
N LEU A 272 -6.20 0.21 20.97
CA LEU A 272 -7.37 0.01 20.14
C LEU A 272 -7.92 -1.42 20.24
N ASN A 273 -9.26 -1.52 20.26
CA ASN A 273 -9.96 -2.78 20.05
C ASN A 273 -10.00 -3.15 18.54
N SER A 274 -10.35 -4.41 18.25
CA SER A 274 -10.36 -4.94 16.88
C SER A 274 -11.40 -4.27 15.96
N GLU A 275 -12.44 -3.65 16.51
CA GLU A 275 -13.50 -2.99 15.72
C GLU A 275 -13.02 -1.72 15.04
N LYS A 276 -12.01 -1.07 15.63
CA LYS A 276 -11.35 0.12 15.07
C LYS A 276 -10.14 -0.20 14.17
N VAL A 277 -9.90 -1.48 13.83
CA VAL A 277 -8.77 -1.92 13.02
C VAL A 277 -9.25 -2.37 11.65
N MET A 278 -8.83 -1.67 10.60
CA MET A 278 -9.11 -2.10 9.23
C MET A 278 -8.31 -3.36 8.89
N MET A 279 -8.99 -4.36 8.30
CA MET A 279 -8.36 -5.63 7.97
C MET A 279 -8.99 -6.23 6.71
N ASN A 280 -8.14 -6.62 5.75
CA ASN A 280 -8.53 -7.35 4.54
C ASN A 280 -7.49 -8.41 4.14
N ILE A 281 -6.53 -8.68 5.02
CA ILE A 281 -5.42 -9.60 4.80
C ILE A 281 -5.91 -11.01 4.44
N GLU A 282 -7.05 -11.44 5.00
CA GLU A 282 -7.61 -12.77 4.74
C GLU A 282 -8.01 -12.98 3.27
N ARG A 283 -8.34 -11.88 2.55
CA ARG A 283 -8.82 -11.91 1.15
C ARG A 283 -7.74 -11.55 0.12
N TYR A 284 -6.79 -10.70 0.49
CA TYR A 284 -5.83 -10.15 -0.47
C TYR A 284 -4.39 -10.52 -0.15
N GLY A 285 -4.10 -11.05 1.05
CA GLY A 285 -2.74 -11.25 1.51
C GLY A 285 -1.97 -9.94 1.63
N ASN A 286 -0.66 -10.03 1.47
CA ASN A 286 0.22 -8.86 1.46
C ASN A 286 0.36 -8.31 0.02
N THR A 287 -0.33 -7.23 -0.29
CA THR A 287 -0.24 -6.50 -1.57
C THR A 287 0.78 -5.36 -1.52
N THR A 288 1.76 -5.43 -0.63
CA THR A 288 2.88 -4.48 -0.46
C THR A 288 2.44 -3.01 -0.37
N ALA A 289 2.81 -2.14 -1.32
CA ALA A 289 2.39 -0.73 -1.31
C ALA A 289 0.88 -0.54 -1.53
N GLY A 290 0.19 -1.53 -2.13
CA GLY A 290 -1.26 -1.50 -2.33
C GLY A 290 -2.08 -1.73 -1.05
N THR A 291 -1.49 -2.26 0.05
CA THR A 291 -2.26 -2.67 1.23
C THR A 291 -3.03 -1.52 1.87
N LEU A 292 -2.42 -0.37 2.06
CA LEU A 292 -3.05 0.77 2.74
C LEU A 292 -4.18 1.41 1.91
N PRO A 293 -3.97 1.75 0.63
CA PRO A 293 -5.05 2.32 -0.16
C PRO A 293 -6.18 1.32 -0.44
N LEU A 294 -5.91 0.00 -0.49
CA LEU A 294 -6.95 -1.03 -0.59
C LEU A 294 -7.77 -1.16 0.70
N LEU A 295 -7.19 -0.91 1.88
CA LEU A 295 -7.98 -0.80 3.11
C LEU A 295 -8.94 0.40 3.06
N LEU A 296 -8.45 1.55 2.63
CA LEU A 296 -9.31 2.72 2.46
C LEU A 296 -10.44 2.44 1.46
N TRP A 297 -10.15 1.75 0.36
CA TRP A 297 -11.13 1.36 -0.65
C TRP A 297 -12.21 0.42 -0.10
N ASP A 298 -11.82 -0.59 0.71
CA ASP A 298 -12.74 -1.55 1.32
C ASP A 298 -13.60 -0.95 2.45
N TYR A 299 -13.09 0.08 3.13
CA TYR A 299 -13.73 0.68 4.30
C TYR A 299 -14.31 2.08 4.04
N GLU A 300 -14.22 2.57 2.79
CA GLU A 300 -14.63 3.94 2.44
C GLU A 300 -16.05 4.28 2.89
N ASP A 301 -16.99 3.36 2.74
CA ASP A 301 -18.39 3.50 3.14
C ASP A 301 -18.62 3.65 4.66
N LYS A 302 -17.62 3.26 5.47
CA LYS A 302 -17.66 3.36 6.93
C LYS A 302 -17.01 4.64 7.46
N LEU A 303 -16.20 5.32 6.63
CA LEU A 303 -15.47 6.51 7.01
C LEU A 303 -16.36 7.75 7.04
N LYS A 304 -16.20 8.58 8.07
CA LYS A 304 -16.96 9.79 8.28
C LYS A 304 -16.05 11.02 8.28
N LYS A 305 -16.57 12.14 7.81
CA LYS A 305 -15.84 13.41 7.88
C LYS A 305 -15.45 13.72 9.34
N GLY A 306 -14.15 13.92 9.55
CA GLY A 306 -13.56 14.22 10.85
C GLY A 306 -12.93 13.01 11.54
N ASP A 307 -13.14 11.78 11.07
CA ASP A 307 -12.51 10.58 11.65
C ASP A 307 -10.98 10.73 11.70
N ASN A 308 -10.41 10.34 12.83
CA ASN A 308 -8.96 10.32 13.07
C ASN A 308 -8.40 8.95 12.69
N LEU A 309 -7.59 8.92 11.63
CA LEU A 309 -6.96 7.71 11.10
C LEU A 309 -5.47 7.70 11.42
N ILE A 310 -4.98 6.60 11.99
CA ILE A 310 -3.55 6.32 12.13
C ILE A 310 -3.17 5.25 11.12
N PHE A 311 -2.33 5.62 10.16
CA PHE A 311 -1.69 4.67 9.26
C PHE A 311 -0.37 4.19 9.85
N ALA A 312 -0.06 2.91 9.70
CA ALA A 312 1.23 2.36 10.12
C ALA A 312 1.70 1.30 9.14
N ALA A 313 2.97 1.36 8.73
CA ALA A 313 3.56 0.38 7.82
C ALA A 313 5.02 0.10 8.15
N PHE A 314 5.44 -1.12 7.75
CA PHE A 314 6.83 -1.57 7.77
C PHE A 314 7.11 -2.36 6.48
N GLY A 315 8.27 -2.19 5.88
CA GLY A 315 8.64 -2.84 4.63
C GLY A 315 10.13 -3.07 4.46
N GLY A 316 10.46 -3.70 3.33
CA GLY A 316 11.84 -3.89 2.90
C GLY A 316 12.61 -2.56 2.81
N GLY A 317 13.91 -2.65 3.18
CA GLY A 317 14.79 -1.51 3.23
C GLY A 317 15.78 -1.64 4.41
N PHE A 318 15.46 -1.62 5.73
CA PHE A 318 14.06 -1.48 6.13
C PHE A 318 13.54 -0.06 5.95
N THR A 319 12.22 0.05 5.74
CA THR A 319 11.48 1.29 5.79
C THR A 319 10.27 1.13 6.69
N TRP A 320 9.92 2.17 7.46
CA TRP A 320 8.69 2.16 8.25
C TRP A 320 8.18 3.57 8.49
N GLY A 321 6.94 3.67 8.91
CA GLY A 321 6.36 4.97 9.22
C GLY A 321 4.95 4.87 9.75
N ALA A 322 4.48 6.01 10.25
CA ALA A 322 3.09 6.24 10.58
C ALA A 322 2.66 7.63 10.09
N THR A 323 1.39 7.75 9.78
CA THR A 323 0.76 9.01 9.35
C THR A 323 -0.53 9.20 10.13
N TYR A 324 -0.73 10.40 10.68
CA TYR A 324 -2.01 10.83 11.22
C TYR A 324 -2.75 11.66 10.18
N LEU A 325 -3.97 11.23 9.87
CA LEU A 325 -4.84 11.88 8.90
C LEU A 325 -6.24 12.08 9.49
N ARG A 326 -6.84 13.24 9.27
CA ARG A 326 -8.25 13.51 9.55
C ARG A 326 -9.04 13.40 8.26
N TRP A 327 -10.02 12.49 8.24
CA TRP A 327 -10.78 12.18 7.04
C TRP A 327 -11.66 13.34 6.59
N ALA A 328 -11.81 13.57 5.26
CA ALA A 328 -12.36 14.81 4.75
C ALA A 328 -13.82 14.75 4.30
N TYR A 329 -14.42 13.57 4.16
CA TYR A 329 -15.79 13.40 3.65
C TYR A 329 -16.54 12.21 4.26
N ASP A 330 -17.86 12.15 4.03
CA ASP A 330 -18.68 10.99 4.45
C ASP A 330 -18.70 9.94 3.35
N GLY A 331 -18.10 8.80 3.57
CA GLY A 331 -17.95 7.73 2.58
C GLY A 331 -19.28 7.06 2.18
N GLU A 332 -20.29 7.02 3.06
CA GLU A 332 -21.62 6.50 2.75
C GLU A 332 -22.29 7.19 1.55
N LYS A 333 -21.88 8.44 1.24
CA LYS A 333 -22.40 9.21 0.11
C LYS A 333 -21.75 8.84 -1.22
N VAL A 334 -20.71 8.02 -1.19
CA VAL A 334 -19.97 7.58 -2.37
C VAL A 334 -20.60 6.29 -2.90
N THR A 335 -21.32 6.38 -4.01
CA THR A 335 -21.93 5.20 -4.65
C THR A 335 -20.83 4.38 -5.32
N ARG A 336 -20.50 3.21 -4.78
CA ARG A 336 -19.69 2.22 -5.50
C ARG A 336 -20.50 1.74 -6.70
N LYS A 337 -20.04 2.01 -7.90
CA LYS A 337 -20.49 1.25 -9.07
C LYS A 337 -19.85 -0.12 -8.93
N THR A 338 -20.59 -1.10 -8.40
CA THR A 338 -20.24 -2.52 -8.51
C THR A 338 -20.26 -2.88 -9.98
N ASN A 339 -19.09 -2.95 -10.59
CA ASN A 339 -18.91 -3.70 -11.81
C ASN A 339 -19.00 -5.18 -11.42
N LEU A 340 -20.21 -5.75 -11.57
CA LEU A 340 -20.46 -7.19 -11.67
C LEU A 340 -19.90 -7.71 -12.98
#